data_ef61cdc6841b90f65dbd86d28fc4fe2f
#
_entry.id   ef61cdc6841b90f65dbd86d28fc4fe2f
#
_cell.length_a   1.000
_cell.length_b   1.000
_cell.length_c   1.000
_cell.angle_alpha   90.00
_cell.angle_beta   90.00
_cell.angle_gamma   90.00
#
_symmetry.space_group_name_H-M   'P 1'
#
loop_
_entity.id
_entity.type
_entity.pdbx_description
1 polymer ?
#
loop_
_entity_poly.entity_id
_entity_poly.type
_entity_poly.pdbx_seq_one_letter_code
_entity_poly.pdbx_strand_id
1 'polypeptide(L)' 'VKWFNATKGYGFIQPDQGGPDAFVHISAVERSGLDTLREGERVRYELVRGRNGKSAAENLSRAD' A
#
# COMPACT_ATOMS: atom_id res chain seq x y z
N VAL A 1 4.60 3.25 -5.08
CA VAL A 1 3.24 3.78 -4.82
C VAL A 1 2.75 4.51 -6.05
N LYS A 2 1.62 4.06 -6.57
CA LYS A 2 1.03 4.70 -7.74
C LYS A 2 0.40 6.05 -7.37
N TRP A 3 -0.39 6.05 -6.32
CA TRP A 3 -0.91 7.26 -5.69
C TRP A 3 -1.44 6.92 -4.30
N PHE A 4 -1.53 7.93 -3.47
CA PHE A 4 -2.06 7.77 -2.12
C PHE A 4 -2.72 9.06 -1.67
N ASN A 5 -3.92 8.95 -1.13
CA ASN A 5 -4.68 10.11 -0.64
C ASN A 5 -4.92 9.95 0.85
N ALA A 6 -4.13 10.67 1.65
CA ALA A 6 -4.22 10.60 3.10
C ALA A 6 -5.54 11.13 3.64
N THR A 7 -6.18 12.06 2.92
CA THR A 7 -7.47 12.60 3.33
C THR A 7 -8.56 11.56 3.20
N LYS A 8 -8.57 10.81 2.10
CA LYS A 8 -9.53 9.72 1.89
C LYS A 8 -9.11 8.45 2.62
N GLY A 9 -7.82 8.33 2.95
CA GLY A 9 -7.32 7.22 3.74
C GLY A 9 -6.97 5.97 2.96
N TYR A 10 -6.65 6.07 1.67
CA TYR A 10 -6.27 4.91 0.89
C TYR A 10 -5.50 5.30 -0.37
N GLY A 11 -4.92 4.30 -1.00
CA GLY A 11 -4.21 4.46 -2.25
C GLY A 11 -3.92 3.12 -2.89
N PHE A 12 -3.06 3.13 -3.90
CA PHE A 12 -2.69 1.92 -4.64
C PHE A 12 -1.20 1.87 -4.88
N ILE A 13 -0.67 0.67 -4.82
CA ILE A 13 0.74 0.39 -5.09
C ILE A 13 0.81 -0.44 -6.36
N GLN A 14 1.63 -0.01 -7.31
CA GLN A 14 1.86 -0.77 -8.53
C GLN A 14 3.00 -1.76 -8.29
N PRO A 15 2.75 -3.08 -8.41
CA PRO A 15 3.81 -4.06 -8.22
C PRO A 15 4.88 -3.95 -9.30
N ASP A 16 6.16 -4.10 -8.91
CA ASP A 16 7.27 -4.07 -9.85
C ASP A 16 7.18 -5.20 -10.88
N GLN A 17 6.62 -6.32 -10.48
CA GLN A 17 6.48 -7.50 -11.33
C GLN A 17 5.27 -7.42 -12.26
N GLY A 18 4.53 -6.32 -12.19
CA GLY A 18 3.30 -6.16 -12.95
C GLY A 18 2.11 -6.79 -12.25
N GLY A 19 0.99 -6.86 -12.94
CA GLY A 19 -0.24 -7.38 -12.37
C GLY A 19 -1.12 -6.28 -11.80
N PRO A 20 -2.22 -6.64 -11.12
CA PRO A 20 -3.15 -5.65 -10.57
C PRO A 20 -2.52 -4.82 -9.47
N ASP A 21 -2.94 -3.57 -9.37
CA ASP A 21 -2.49 -2.69 -8.30
C ASP A 21 -2.93 -3.23 -6.95
N ALA A 22 -2.07 -3.05 -5.93
CA ALA A 22 -2.38 -3.46 -4.57
C ALA A 22 -3.04 -2.31 -3.83
N PHE A 23 -4.20 -2.57 -3.24
CA PHE A 23 -4.89 -1.58 -2.42
C PHE A 23 -4.14 -1.40 -1.10
N VAL A 24 -4.00 -0.15 -0.63
CA VAL A 24 -3.41 0.13 0.66
C VAL A 24 -4.29 1.12 1.42
N HIS A 25 -4.63 0.76 2.66
CA HIS A 25 -5.41 1.63 3.53
C HIS A 25 -4.47 2.34 4.51
N ILE A 26 -4.86 3.55 4.94
CA ILE A 26 -4.03 4.35 5.84
C ILE A 26 -3.74 3.62 7.16
N SER A 27 -4.65 2.76 7.62
CA SER A 27 -4.42 1.99 8.83
C SER A 27 -3.20 1.07 8.70
N ALA A 28 -2.98 0.51 7.51
CA ALA A 28 -1.81 -0.33 7.25
C ALA A 28 -0.52 0.50 7.26
N VAL A 29 -0.59 1.71 6.73
CA VAL A 29 0.53 2.65 6.76
C VAL A 29 0.91 2.98 8.19
N GLU A 30 -0.08 3.31 9.02
CA GLU A 30 0.14 3.67 10.41
C GLU A 30 0.68 2.48 11.23
N ARG A 31 0.12 1.29 11.03
CA ARG A 31 0.61 0.07 11.69
C ARG A 31 2.05 -0.23 11.35
N SER A 32 2.47 0.14 10.17
CA SER A 32 3.84 -0.08 9.71
C SER A 32 4.81 0.97 10.24
N GLY A 33 4.32 1.96 10.98
CA GLY A 33 5.15 3.02 11.52
C GLY A 33 5.46 4.13 10.54
N LEU A 34 4.74 4.18 9.42
CA LEU A 34 4.90 5.23 8.42
C LEU A 34 3.81 6.29 8.61
N ASP A 35 4.12 7.52 8.24
CA ASP A 35 3.15 8.61 8.34
C ASP A 35 2.23 8.65 7.13
N THR A 36 2.82 8.48 5.96
CA THR A 36 2.09 8.54 4.69
C THR A 36 2.91 7.87 3.61
N LEU A 37 2.31 7.72 2.44
CA LEU A 37 3.01 7.24 1.26
C LEU A 37 3.00 8.34 0.21
N ARG A 38 4.07 8.43 -0.58
CA ARG A 38 4.20 9.42 -1.63
C ARG A 38 4.11 8.76 -2.99
N GLU A 39 3.53 9.48 -3.94
CA GLU A 39 3.47 9.03 -5.32
C GLU A 39 4.87 8.74 -5.84
N GLY A 40 5.04 7.57 -6.46
CA GLY A 40 6.33 7.14 -6.96
C GLY A 40 7.26 6.52 -5.93
N GLU A 41 6.89 6.56 -4.65
CA GLU A 41 7.72 5.97 -3.59
C GLU A 41 7.74 4.45 -3.72
N ARG A 42 8.91 3.85 -3.48
CA ARG A 42 9.08 2.40 -3.49
C ARG A 42 8.91 1.86 -2.09
N VAL A 43 8.04 0.88 -1.94
CA VAL A 43 7.80 0.24 -0.64
C VAL A 43 7.77 -1.26 -0.80
N ARG A 44 8.15 -1.95 0.26
CA ARG A 44 7.96 -3.40 0.40
C ARG A 44 6.67 -3.63 1.17
N TYR A 45 5.96 -4.65 0.81
CA TYR A 45 4.70 -4.95 1.45
C TYR A 45 4.34 -6.42 1.28
N GLU A 46 3.39 -6.88 2.06
CA GLU A 46 2.80 -8.20 1.91
C GLU A 46 1.38 -8.04 1.44
N LEU A 47 0.98 -8.87 0.48
CA LEU A 47 -0.41 -8.91 0.05
C LEU A 47 -1.19 -9.84 0.94
N VAL A 48 -2.22 -9.30 1.59
CA VAL A 48 -3.10 -10.05 2.47
C VAL A 48 -4.48 -10.05 1.87
N ARG A 49 -5.04 -11.25 1.68
CA ARG A 49 -6.37 -11.37 1.12
C ARG A 49 -7.42 -11.03 2.17
N GLY A 50 -8.29 -10.07 1.86
CA GLY A 50 -9.37 -9.67 2.72
C GLY A 50 -10.60 -10.54 2.56
N ARG A 51 -11.63 -10.22 3.36
CA ARG A 51 -12.88 -11.00 3.38
C ARG A 51 -13.61 -11.05 2.04
N ASN A 52 -13.46 -10.00 1.25
CA ASN A 52 -14.16 -9.90 -0.03
C ASN A 52 -13.33 -10.43 -1.20
N GLY A 53 -12.29 -11.19 -0.91
CA GLY A 53 -11.39 -11.68 -1.95
C GLY A 53 -10.48 -10.63 -2.53
N LYS A 54 -10.53 -9.41 -2.02
CA LYS A 54 -9.63 -8.33 -2.44
C LYS A 54 -8.36 -8.37 -1.63
N SER A 55 -7.22 -8.18 -2.30
CA SER A 55 -5.94 -8.14 -1.63
C SER A 55 -5.58 -6.73 -1.21
N ALA A 56 -4.99 -6.61 -0.04
CA ALA A 56 -4.54 -5.32 0.48
C ALA A 56 -3.08 -5.42 0.91
N ALA A 57 -2.36 -4.31 0.79
CA ALA A 57 -0.97 -4.25 1.21
C ALA A 57 -0.89 -4.06 2.72
N GLU A 58 -0.04 -4.86 3.37
CA GLU A 58 0.20 -4.81 4.81
C GLU A 58 1.70 -4.86 5.07
N ASN A 59 2.12 -4.60 6.29
CA ASN A 59 3.53 -4.67 6.70
C ASN A 59 4.44 -3.87 5.76
N LEU A 60 4.09 -2.62 5.58
CA LEU A 60 4.79 -1.74 4.66
C LEU A 60 6.13 -1.30 5.22
N SER A 61 7.13 -1.21 4.35
CA SER A 61 8.43 -0.63 4.70
C SER A 61 9.01 0.04 3.47
N ARG A 62 9.81 1.07 3.67
CA ARG A 62 10.44 1.76 2.56
C ARG A 62 11.52 0.88 1.95
N ALA A 63 11.53 0.81 0.62
CA ALA A 63 12.41 -0.09 -0.12
C ALA A 63 13.56 0.67 -0.77
N ASP A 64 14.19 1.54 -0.07
CA ASP A 64 15.34 2.29 -0.60
C ASP A 64 16.66 1.87 0.02
#